data_af164ec8c26188db1a8e76d194e18575
#
_entry.id   af164ec8c26188db1a8e76d194e18575
#
_cell.length_a   1.000
_cell.length_b   1.000
_cell.length_c   1.000
_cell.angle_alpha   90.00
_cell.angle_beta   90.00
_cell.angle_gamma   90.00
#
_symmetry.space_group_name_H-M   'P 1'
#
loop_
_entity.id
_entity.type
_entity.pdbx_description
1 polymer ?
#
loop_
_entity_poly.entity_id
_entity_poly.type
_entity_poly.pdbx_seq_one_letter_code
_entity_poly.pdbx_strand_id
1 'polypeptide(L)'
;MRIGTVAGSVWATKKCPGLRGQPLLLVRMDGKLIVAADLVGAGVGERVLLSFGSAARLEVPDAPADAAIVGIVDPMEEERHVDQ
;
A
#
# COMPACT_ATOMS: atom_id res chain seq x y z
N MET A 1 5.92 -7.63 -6.51
CA MET A 1 4.85 -6.62 -6.42
C MET A 1 3.49 -7.26 -6.60
N ARG A 2 2.50 -6.71 -5.95
CA ARG A 2 1.13 -7.22 -5.98
C ARG A 2 0.16 -6.06 -6.11
N ILE A 3 -1.06 -6.35 -6.54
CA ILE A 3 -2.13 -5.35 -6.63
C ILE A 3 -3.18 -5.66 -5.58
N GLY A 4 -3.64 -4.61 -4.89
CA GLY A 4 -4.71 -4.70 -3.92
C GLY A 4 -5.65 -3.51 -4.02
N THR A 5 -6.67 -3.49 -3.18
CA THR A 5 -7.64 -2.39 -3.10
C THR A 5 -7.66 -1.83 -1.69
N VAL A 6 -7.55 -0.51 -1.57
CA VAL A 6 -7.59 0.13 -0.26
C VAL A 6 -8.98 -0.03 0.36
N ALA A 7 -9.02 -0.60 1.56
CA ALA A 7 -10.26 -0.88 2.28
C ALA A 7 -10.52 0.11 3.43
N GLY A 8 -9.48 0.76 3.93
CA GLY A 8 -9.63 1.69 5.04
C GLY A 8 -8.29 2.20 5.55
N SER A 9 -8.34 2.96 6.63
CA SER A 9 -7.15 3.50 7.30
C SER A 9 -6.90 2.77 8.61
N VAL A 10 -5.64 2.71 9.01
CA VAL A 10 -5.24 2.13 10.29
C VAL A 10 -4.87 3.26 11.25
N TRP A 11 -5.54 3.31 12.39
CA TRP A 11 -5.25 4.28 13.44
C TRP A 11 -4.69 3.55 14.65
N ALA A 12 -3.46 3.88 15.01
CA ALA A 12 -2.83 3.34 16.21
C ALA A 12 -2.67 4.47 17.23
N THR A 13 -3.09 4.23 18.49
CA THR A 13 -2.97 5.24 19.55
C THR A 13 -1.53 5.47 19.95
N LYS A 14 -0.69 4.44 19.79
CA LYS A 14 0.77 4.53 20.04
C LYS A 14 1.51 3.87 18.90
N LYS A 15 2.56 4.52 18.43
CA LYS A 15 3.43 4.01 17.38
C LYS A 15 4.88 4.13 17.81
N CYS A 16 5.72 3.22 17.35
CA CYS A 16 7.16 3.37 17.52
C CYS A 16 7.65 4.57 16.69
N PRO A 17 8.79 5.17 17.03
CA PRO A 17 9.27 6.38 16.33
C PRO A 17 9.37 6.23 14.81
N GLY A 18 9.77 5.07 14.32
CA GLY A 18 9.91 4.82 12.88
C GLY A 18 8.60 4.85 12.11
N LEU A 19 7.43 4.75 12.79
CA LEU A 19 6.13 4.82 12.14
C LEU A 19 5.41 6.16 12.36
N ARG A 20 6.00 7.09 13.12
CA ARG A 20 5.38 8.38 13.37
C ARG A 20 5.25 9.17 12.07
N GLY A 21 4.04 9.70 11.84
CA GLY A 21 3.76 10.45 10.62
C GLY A 21 3.62 9.61 9.37
N GLN A 22 3.78 8.29 9.46
CA GLN A 22 3.61 7.40 8.33
C GLN A 22 2.16 6.93 8.26
N PRO A 23 1.40 7.31 7.19
CA PRO A 23 0.05 6.77 7.02
C PRO A 23 0.10 5.27 6.79
N LEU A 24 -0.82 4.56 7.45
CA LEU A 24 -0.98 3.11 7.31
C LEU A 24 -2.39 2.84 6.81
N LEU A 25 -2.52 2.02 5.79
CA LEU A 25 -3.81 1.68 5.20
C LEU A 25 -4.06 0.18 5.29
N LEU A 26 -5.36 -0.15 5.40
CA LEU A 26 -5.82 -1.52 5.20
C LEU A 26 -5.99 -1.75 3.71
N VAL A 27 -5.40 -2.82 3.21
CA VAL A 27 -5.48 -3.17 1.79
C VAL A 27 -6.01 -4.59 1.67
N ARG A 28 -7.01 -4.76 0.83
CA ARG A 28 -7.54 -6.08 0.50
C ARG A 28 -6.75 -6.65 -0.66
N MET A 29 -6.21 -7.83 -0.44
CA MET A 29 -5.40 -8.52 -1.43
C MET A 29 -5.64 -10.02 -1.29
N ASP A 30 -6.04 -10.68 -2.37
CA ASP A 30 -6.30 -12.13 -2.39
C ASP A 30 -7.27 -12.58 -1.29
N GLY A 31 -8.30 -11.77 -1.04
CA GLY A 31 -9.33 -12.07 -0.03
C GLY A 31 -8.89 -11.85 1.42
N LYS A 32 -7.71 -11.30 1.63
CA LYS A 32 -7.17 -11.00 2.96
C LYS A 32 -6.96 -9.50 3.12
N LEU A 33 -7.02 -9.03 4.36
CA LEU A 33 -6.68 -7.65 4.70
C LEU A 33 -5.26 -7.62 5.24
N ILE A 34 -4.46 -6.71 4.71
CA ILE A 34 -3.10 -6.47 5.17
C ILE A 34 -2.94 -4.99 5.52
N VAL A 35 -1.91 -4.66 6.29
CA VAL A 35 -1.56 -3.28 6.60
C VAL A 35 -0.35 -2.90 5.75
N ALA A 36 -0.42 -1.76 5.08
CA ALA A 36 0.66 -1.27 4.24
C ALA A 36 0.94 0.21 4.51
N ALA A 37 2.21 0.58 4.44
CA ALA A 37 2.62 1.99 4.51
C ALA A 37 2.23 2.68 3.21
N ASP A 38 1.58 3.84 3.30
CA ASP A 38 1.14 4.59 2.13
C ASP A 38 2.17 5.66 1.77
N LEU A 39 2.80 5.51 0.60
CA LEU A 39 3.82 6.44 0.11
C LEU A 39 3.29 7.38 -0.98
N VAL A 40 2.04 7.21 -1.41
CA VAL A 40 1.51 7.95 -2.57
C VAL A 40 0.23 8.72 -2.29
N GLY A 41 -0.34 8.59 -1.10
CA GLY A 41 -1.60 9.26 -0.77
C GLY A 41 -2.81 8.57 -1.37
N ALA A 42 -2.90 7.26 -1.25
CA ALA A 42 -4.02 6.50 -1.79
C ALA A 42 -5.29 6.68 -0.95
N GLY A 43 -6.44 6.59 -1.58
CA GLY A 43 -7.75 6.66 -0.94
C GLY A 43 -8.49 5.34 -0.96
N VAL A 44 -9.53 5.25 -0.10
CA VAL A 44 -10.39 4.08 -0.03
C VAL A 44 -11.03 3.80 -1.39
N GLY A 45 -11.01 2.54 -1.80
CA GLY A 45 -11.55 2.10 -3.08
C GLY A 45 -10.56 2.12 -4.22
N GLU A 46 -9.42 2.77 -4.07
CA GLU A 46 -8.40 2.80 -5.11
C GLU A 46 -7.63 1.50 -5.18
N ARG A 47 -7.29 1.09 -6.40
CA ARG A 47 -6.39 -0.03 -6.63
C ARG A 47 -4.97 0.47 -6.54
N VAL A 48 -4.14 -0.28 -5.85
CA VAL A 48 -2.79 0.15 -5.52
C VAL A 48 -1.77 -0.94 -5.84
N LEU A 49 -0.57 -0.48 -6.14
CA LEU A 49 0.57 -1.35 -6.36
C LEU A 49 1.33 -1.47 -5.04
N LEU A 50 1.57 -2.71 -4.63
CA LEU A 50 2.21 -3.03 -3.35
C LEU A 50 3.58 -3.63 -3.56
N SER A 51 4.52 -3.18 -2.77
CA SER A 51 5.87 -3.75 -2.65
C SER A 51 6.01 -4.41 -1.29
N PHE A 52 6.73 -5.51 -1.21
CA PHE A 52 6.87 -6.32 0.01
C PHE A 52 8.32 -6.58 0.36
N GLY A 53 8.52 -6.96 1.63
CA GLY A 53 9.82 -7.40 2.12
C GLY A 53 10.88 -6.33 2.08
N SER A 54 12.08 -6.69 1.66
CA SER A 54 13.21 -5.76 1.61
C SER A 54 12.99 -4.63 0.60
N ALA A 55 12.21 -4.86 -0.46
CA ALA A 55 11.87 -3.81 -1.41
C ALA A 55 11.03 -2.71 -0.75
N ALA A 56 10.07 -3.08 0.11
CA ALA A 56 9.30 -2.11 0.88
C ALA A 56 10.18 -1.30 1.82
N ARG A 57 11.20 -1.91 2.40
CA ARG A 57 12.13 -1.23 3.31
C ARG A 57 13.05 -0.25 2.60
N LEU A 58 13.32 -0.44 1.31
CA LEU A 58 14.09 0.52 0.53
C LEU A 58 13.34 1.85 0.40
N GLU A 59 12.00 1.81 0.33
CA GLU A 59 11.18 3.01 0.25
C GLU A 59 10.91 3.64 1.62
N VAL A 60 10.87 2.83 2.68
CA VAL A 60 10.60 3.27 4.05
C VAL A 60 11.68 2.72 4.99
N PRO A 61 12.96 3.13 4.82
CA PRO A 61 14.08 2.47 5.48
C PRO A 61 14.04 2.51 7.00
N ASP A 62 13.47 3.54 7.59
CA ASP A 62 13.41 3.70 9.04
C ASP A 62 12.12 3.16 9.66
N ALA A 63 11.18 2.67 8.84
CA ALA A 63 9.90 2.17 9.33
C ALA A 63 9.92 0.64 9.35
N PRO A 64 9.44 0.02 10.44
CA PRO A 64 9.34 -1.44 10.52
C PRO A 64 8.11 -1.93 9.74
N ALA A 65 8.13 -1.75 8.42
CA ALA A 65 7.05 -2.13 7.54
C ALA A 65 7.54 -3.13 6.50
N ASP A 66 6.75 -4.17 6.24
CA ASP A 66 7.06 -5.18 5.24
C ASP A 66 6.18 -5.07 3.99
N ALA A 67 5.28 -4.10 3.95
CA ALA A 67 4.43 -3.82 2.80
C ALA A 67 4.29 -2.30 2.63
N ALA A 68 4.43 -1.82 1.40
CA ALA A 68 4.30 -0.40 1.07
C ALA A 68 3.48 -0.23 -0.21
N ILE A 69 2.62 0.80 -0.20
CA ILE A 69 1.90 1.22 -1.39
C ILE A 69 2.81 2.18 -2.15
N VAL A 70 3.22 1.77 -3.34
CA VAL A 70 4.20 2.52 -4.15
C VAL A 70 3.59 3.10 -5.43
N GLY A 71 2.33 2.84 -5.71
CA GLY A 71 1.65 3.39 -6.86
C GLY A 71 0.15 3.21 -6.80
N ILE A 72 -0.57 3.99 -7.59
CA ILE A 72 -2.02 3.87 -7.79
C ILE A 72 -2.23 3.32 -9.19
N VAL A 73 -3.03 2.26 -9.31
CA VAL A 73 -3.28 1.59 -10.59
C VAL A 73 -4.54 2.16 -11.22
N ASP A 74 -4.39 2.62 -12.46
CA ASP A 74 -5.52 3.11 -13.25
C ASP A 74 -6.18 1.93 -13.95
N PRO A 75 -7.46 1.62 -13.65
CA PRO A 75 -8.16 0.52 -14.32
C PRO A 75 -8.24 0.67 -15.84
N MET A 76 -8.26 1.89 -16.34
CA MET A 76 -8.30 2.15 -17.78
C MET A 76 -7.01 1.69 -18.48
N GLU A 77 -5.88 1.82 -17.80
CA GLU A 77 -4.61 1.34 -18.33
C GLU A 77 -4.58 -0.18 -18.45
N GLU A 78 -5.18 -0.90 -17.51
CA GLU A 78 -5.28 -2.35 -17.58
C GLU A 78 -6.04 -2.80 -18.82
N GLU A 79 -7.17 -2.16 -19.14
CA GLU A 79 -7.98 -2.49 -20.31
C GLU A 79 -7.21 -2.25 -21.60
N ARG A 80 -6.46 -1.17 -21.69
CA ARG A 80 -5.64 -0.88 -22.86
C ARG A 80 -4.59 -1.95 -23.11
N HIS A 81 -3.97 -2.44 -22.06
CA HIS A 81 -2.95 -3.49 -22.18
C HIS A 81 -3.54 -4.80 -22.66
N VAL A 82 -4.76 -5.11 -22.25
CA VAL A 82 -5.45 -6.32 -22.68
C VAL A 82 -5.79 -6.26 -24.18
N ASP A 83 -6.14 -5.10 -24.69
CA ASP A 83 -6.57 -4.91 -26.07
C ASP A 83 -5.43 -4.88 -27.07
N GLN A 84 -4.22 -4.87 -26.60
CA GLN A 84 -3.03 -4.86 -27.44
C GLN A 84 -2.38 -6.24 -27.51
#